data_9e5c890263381a5c7e71734aeb76295d
#
_entry.id   9e5c890263381a5c7e71734aeb76295d
#
_cell.length_a   1.000
_cell.length_b   1.000
_cell.length_c   1.000
_cell.angle_alpha   90.00
_cell.angle_beta   90.00
_cell.angle_gamma   90.00
#
_symmetry.space_group_name_H-M   'P 1'
#
loop_
_entity.id
_entity.type
_entity.pdbx_description
1 polymer ?
#
loop_
_entity_poly.entity_id
_entity_poly.type
_entity_poly.pdbx_seq_one_letter_code
_entity_poly.pdbx_strand_id
1 'polypeptide(L)'
;MKPYIHVCPFCNNIITDMDEEENDKPESNSIVLQRPQDINRIMALINEQFKDYYTELQKYKVQRPVARNIFRSIVRYVLNVEGNYTGSIEQKTNRLFDAYSRDNQILITILRGYGVPGNRIVQMIKDIISFILGNLEEQPPEEEPPIEQRPLGWSQWEDLGGVLTSAPAVSSWQSNRLDVFGRGQNNALWHKWWDGSRWSGWEDLGGVLTSAPAAVSWGTNRIDVFGRGQNNALWHKWWDGSSWSGWEDLGGILTSAPAVSSWQSNRLDVFGRGQNNALWHKWWDGSSWSGWEDLGGILTSAPAAVSWSTNRIDVFGRGQNNSLWHKWWDGSSWSGWEDLGGGAISSGPAAASAAVNRLEIFARGGYNQLLFRNWNGRRWSNWQSLDGQLTSEPAAVSWGGNRLDVFAKGQNDHLWHIWRR
;
A
#
# COMPACT_ATOMS: atom_id res chain seq x y z
N MET A 1 -11.00 38.98 20.30
CA MET A 1 -10.17 37.79 20.55
C MET A 1 -9.81 37.17 19.22
N LYS A 2 -8.55 36.98 18.93
CA LYS A 2 -8.14 36.30 17.70
C LYS A 2 -8.33 34.79 17.90
N PRO A 3 -8.96 34.05 16.98
CA PRO A 3 -9.08 32.62 17.12
C PRO A 3 -7.70 31.97 17.02
N TYR A 4 -7.35 31.16 17.99
CA TYR A 4 -6.19 30.29 17.95
C TYR A 4 -6.54 29.09 17.07
N ILE A 5 -5.80 28.91 15.98
CA ILE A 5 -5.91 27.75 15.11
C ILE A 5 -4.84 26.76 15.53
N HIS A 6 -5.25 25.63 16.08
CA HIS A 6 -4.35 24.50 16.28
C HIS A 6 -4.24 23.70 14.98
N VAL A 7 -3.06 23.70 14.38
CA VAL A 7 -2.72 22.76 13.30
C VAL A 7 -2.09 21.54 13.95
N CYS A 8 -2.69 20.39 13.76
CA CYS A 8 -2.12 19.13 14.22
C CYS A 8 -0.74 18.89 13.55
N PRO A 9 0.36 18.79 14.31
CA PRO A 9 1.70 18.61 13.73
C PRO A 9 1.89 17.29 12.98
N PHE A 10 0.96 16.32 13.16
CA PHE A 10 1.10 14.96 12.67
C PHE A 10 0.17 14.57 11.53
N CYS A 11 -0.93 15.31 11.30
CA CYS A 11 -1.92 14.89 10.27
C CYS A 11 -2.20 15.92 9.18
N ASN A 12 -1.66 17.15 9.27
CA ASN A 12 -1.92 18.24 8.32
C ASN A 12 -3.42 18.58 8.10
N ASN A 13 -4.30 18.16 9.01
CA ASN A 13 -5.74 18.50 8.98
C ASN A 13 -6.04 19.60 9.99
N ILE A 14 -6.89 20.53 9.59
CA ILE A 14 -7.47 21.52 10.48
C ILE A 14 -8.59 20.82 11.25
N ILE A 15 -8.43 20.67 12.57
CA ILE A 15 -9.46 20.10 13.44
C ILE A 15 -10.33 21.26 13.93
N THR A 16 -11.60 21.23 13.58
CA THR A 16 -12.64 22.02 14.25
C THR A 16 -13.49 21.05 15.06
N ASP A 17 -13.44 21.16 16.38
CA ASP A 17 -14.47 20.55 17.25
C ASP A 17 -15.80 21.22 16.97
N MET A 18 -16.75 20.47 16.46
CA MET A 18 -18.18 20.80 16.54
C MET A 18 -18.95 19.50 16.71
N ASP A 19 -19.77 19.52 17.75
CA ASP A 19 -20.64 18.47 18.25
C ASP A 19 -21.62 17.92 17.20
N GLU A 20 -21.96 16.65 17.38
CA GLU A 20 -22.97 15.88 16.65
C GLU A 20 -24.38 16.43 16.83
N GLU A 21 -25.13 16.58 15.74
CA GLU A 21 -26.58 16.37 15.72
C GLU A 21 -26.97 15.61 14.44
N GLU A 22 -27.62 14.49 14.69
CA GLU A 22 -28.24 13.58 13.72
C GLU A 22 -29.44 14.27 13.01
N ASN A 23 -29.52 14.18 11.68
CA ASN A 23 -30.68 13.61 10.96
C ASN A 23 -30.66 13.79 9.44
N ASP A 24 -31.17 12.71 8.82
CA ASP A 24 -31.74 12.59 7.49
C ASP A 24 -30.82 12.51 6.25
N LYS A 25 -30.75 11.25 5.77
CA LYS A 25 -30.29 10.88 4.43
C LYS A 25 -31.25 11.35 3.33
N PRO A 26 -30.69 11.60 2.13
CA PRO A 26 -31.11 10.77 0.99
C PRO A 26 -29.93 10.01 0.35
N GLU A 27 -30.28 8.86 -0.20
CA GLU A 27 -29.45 7.84 -0.82
C GLU A 27 -28.74 8.28 -2.09
N SER A 28 -27.66 7.53 -2.38
CA SER A 28 -26.89 7.43 -3.61
C SER A 28 -26.02 8.63 -3.99
N ASN A 29 -24.74 8.57 -3.57
CA ASN A 29 -23.66 9.09 -4.39
C ASN A 29 -22.49 8.11 -4.34
N SER A 30 -22.21 7.51 -5.49
CA SER A 30 -20.97 6.83 -5.75
C SER A 30 -19.81 7.75 -5.38
N ILE A 31 -19.07 7.42 -4.33
CA ILE A 31 -17.82 8.10 -3.97
C ILE A 31 -16.84 7.84 -5.10
N VAL A 32 -16.67 8.81 -5.98
CA VAL A 32 -15.57 8.84 -6.94
C VAL A 32 -14.29 8.99 -6.09
N LEU A 33 -13.57 7.90 -5.94
CA LEU A 33 -12.30 7.87 -5.23
C LEU A 33 -11.33 8.86 -5.90
N GLN A 34 -10.91 9.88 -5.14
CA GLN A 34 -9.89 10.84 -5.57
C GLN A 34 -8.64 10.07 -6.02
N ARG A 35 -8.19 10.31 -7.25
CA ARG A 35 -6.96 9.77 -7.79
C ARG A 35 -5.76 10.50 -7.16
N PRO A 36 -5.03 9.95 -6.17
CA PRO A 36 -3.94 10.67 -5.49
C PRO A 36 -2.82 11.11 -6.44
N GLN A 37 -2.65 10.40 -7.57
CA GLN A 37 -1.68 10.71 -8.63
C GLN A 37 -2.02 12.01 -9.34
N ASP A 38 -3.31 12.23 -9.66
CA ASP A 38 -3.76 13.47 -10.30
C ASP A 38 -3.54 14.66 -9.37
N ILE A 39 -3.82 14.52 -8.07
CA ILE A 39 -3.56 15.57 -7.09
C ILE A 39 -2.08 15.96 -7.08
N ASN A 40 -1.17 15.00 -7.05
CA ASN A 40 0.27 15.28 -6.99
C ASN A 40 0.79 15.86 -8.31
N ARG A 41 0.33 15.34 -9.46
CA ARG A 41 0.65 15.86 -10.79
C ARG A 41 0.18 17.30 -10.96
N ILE A 42 -1.10 17.56 -10.69
CA ILE A 42 -1.68 18.91 -10.78
C ILE A 42 -1.00 19.86 -9.79
N MET A 43 -0.69 19.42 -8.56
CA MET A 43 0.04 20.24 -7.59
C MET A 43 1.45 20.55 -8.04
N ALA A 44 2.14 19.67 -8.77
CA ALA A 44 3.44 19.95 -9.36
C ALA A 44 3.35 21.08 -10.40
N LEU A 45 2.37 20.99 -11.30
CA LEU A 45 2.10 22.01 -12.31
C LEU A 45 1.70 23.36 -11.68
N ILE A 46 0.84 23.35 -10.65
CA ILE A 46 0.43 24.55 -9.91
C ILE A 46 1.64 25.20 -9.21
N ASN A 47 2.52 24.44 -8.60
CA ASN A 47 3.72 24.97 -7.95
C ASN A 47 4.66 25.68 -8.93
N GLU A 48 4.68 25.25 -10.17
CA GLU A 48 5.46 25.88 -11.24
C GLU A 48 4.73 27.10 -11.83
N GLN A 49 3.48 26.94 -12.21
CA GLN A 49 2.68 27.97 -12.90
C GLN A 49 2.35 29.16 -12.00
N PHE A 50 2.06 28.92 -10.71
CA PHE A 50 1.59 29.96 -9.79
C PHE A 50 2.64 30.36 -8.74
N LYS A 51 3.92 30.38 -9.10
CA LYS A 51 5.00 30.87 -8.24
C LYS A 51 4.73 32.26 -7.68
N ASP A 52 4.14 33.12 -8.51
CA ASP A 52 3.82 34.50 -8.14
C ASP A 52 2.76 34.58 -7.04
N TYR A 53 1.80 33.68 -7.00
CA TYR A 53 0.81 33.62 -5.92
C TYR A 53 1.42 33.24 -4.57
N TYR A 54 2.40 32.35 -4.55
CA TYR A 54 3.15 32.08 -3.33
C TYR A 54 3.90 33.32 -2.84
N THR A 55 4.53 34.06 -3.75
CA THR A 55 5.26 35.29 -3.45
C THR A 55 4.33 36.41 -2.99
N GLU A 56 3.17 36.55 -3.63
CA GLU A 56 2.13 37.50 -3.25
C GLU A 56 1.57 37.20 -1.84
N LEU A 57 1.22 35.94 -1.55
CA LEU A 57 0.71 35.51 -0.27
C LEU A 57 1.70 35.73 0.88
N GLN A 58 3.01 35.59 0.60
CA GLN A 58 4.06 35.90 1.58
C GLN A 58 4.06 37.37 2.01
N LYS A 59 3.68 38.33 1.14
CA LYS A 59 3.53 39.75 1.51
C LYS A 59 2.48 39.95 2.60
N TYR A 60 1.46 39.08 2.64
CA TYR A 60 0.44 39.03 3.67
C TYR A 60 0.78 38.09 4.84
N LYS A 61 2.05 37.65 4.95
CA LYS A 61 2.54 36.72 5.98
C LYS A 61 1.91 35.34 5.95
N VAL A 62 1.26 34.95 4.84
CA VAL A 62 0.83 33.57 4.59
C VAL A 62 2.05 32.74 4.24
N GLN A 63 2.40 31.79 5.09
CA GLN A 63 3.56 30.95 4.88
C GLN A 63 3.33 29.96 3.73
N ARG A 64 4.42 29.62 2.99
CA ARG A 64 4.33 28.73 1.83
C ARG A 64 3.65 27.36 2.10
N PRO A 65 3.85 26.69 3.24
CA PRO A 65 3.12 25.47 3.56
C PRO A 65 1.60 25.68 3.66
N VAL A 66 1.16 26.80 4.25
CA VAL A 66 -0.26 27.16 4.36
C VAL A 66 -0.85 27.42 2.98
N ALA A 67 -0.20 28.24 2.16
CA ALA A 67 -0.60 28.50 0.76
C ALA A 67 -0.72 27.19 -0.05
N ARG A 68 0.28 26.30 0.08
CA ARG A 68 0.28 25.00 -0.59
C ARG A 68 -0.90 24.11 -0.17
N ASN A 69 -1.27 24.13 1.11
CA ASN A 69 -2.41 23.36 1.61
C ASN A 69 -3.73 23.92 1.06
N ILE A 70 -3.86 25.24 0.97
CA ILE A 70 -5.04 25.89 0.35
C ILE A 70 -5.13 25.49 -1.13
N PHE A 71 -4.05 25.56 -1.90
CA PHE A 71 -4.05 25.16 -3.31
C PHE A 71 -4.39 23.67 -3.47
N ARG A 72 -3.85 22.81 -2.60
CA ARG A 72 -4.17 21.38 -2.57
C ARG A 72 -5.65 21.12 -2.25
N SER A 73 -6.28 21.93 -1.42
CA SER A 73 -7.71 21.80 -1.14
C SER A 73 -8.56 22.15 -2.36
N ILE A 74 -8.16 23.17 -3.13
CA ILE A 74 -8.84 23.52 -4.39
C ILE A 74 -8.71 22.36 -5.39
N VAL A 75 -7.50 21.81 -5.56
CA VAL A 75 -7.25 20.66 -6.45
C VAL A 75 -8.15 19.48 -6.07
N ARG A 76 -8.15 19.10 -4.79
CA ARG A 76 -8.99 17.99 -4.31
C ARG A 76 -10.46 18.21 -4.57
N TYR A 77 -10.95 19.43 -4.29
CA TYR A 77 -12.35 19.76 -4.50
C TYR A 77 -12.73 19.65 -5.99
N VAL A 78 -11.96 20.30 -6.87
CA VAL A 78 -12.24 20.28 -8.31
C VAL A 78 -12.24 18.85 -8.83
N LEU A 79 -11.21 18.06 -8.55
CA LEU A 79 -11.10 16.66 -9.01
C LEU A 79 -12.23 15.76 -8.48
N ASN A 80 -12.85 16.12 -7.36
CA ASN A 80 -13.96 15.35 -6.79
C ASN A 80 -15.30 15.62 -7.47
N VAL A 81 -15.51 16.85 -7.94
CA VAL A 81 -16.86 17.26 -8.35
C VAL A 81 -16.94 17.75 -9.79
N GLU A 82 -15.82 17.89 -10.51
CA GLU A 82 -15.78 18.48 -11.86
C GLU A 82 -16.65 17.71 -12.86
N GLY A 83 -16.72 16.38 -12.74
CA GLY A 83 -17.57 15.53 -13.59
C GLY A 83 -19.08 15.81 -13.47
N ASN A 84 -19.50 16.51 -12.41
CA ASN A 84 -20.90 16.92 -12.22
C ASN A 84 -21.23 18.24 -12.97
N TYR A 85 -20.24 18.87 -13.61
CA TYR A 85 -20.38 20.16 -14.28
C TYR A 85 -20.12 20.03 -15.77
N THR A 86 -21.06 20.49 -16.58
CA THR A 86 -20.96 20.54 -18.05
C THR A 86 -20.82 21.98 -18.55
N GLY A 87 -20.27 22.18 -19.75
CA GLY A 87 -20.08 23.48 -20.37
C GLY A 87 -18.61 23.82 -20.62
N SER A 88 -18.35 25.04 -21.11
CA SER A 88 -16.97 25.52 -21.33
C SER A 88 -16.17 25.62 -20.04
N ILE A 89 -14.83 25.65 -20.15
CA ILE A 89 -13.95 25.84 -19.00
C ILE A 89 -14.37 27.06 -18.17
N GLU A 90 -14.70 28.17 -18.82
CA GLU A 90 -15.14 29.39 -18.14
C GLU A 90 -16.43 29.17 -17.33
N GLN A 91 -17.44 28.50 -17.93
CA GLN A 91 -18.71 28.20 -17.28
C GLN A 91 -18.49 27.24 -16.09
N LYS A 92 -17.69 26.19 -16.28
CA LYS A 92 -17.31 25.26 -15.22
C LYS A 92 -16.56 25.97 -14.10
N THR A 93 -15.58 26.83 -14.43
CA THR A 93 -14.80 27.62 -13.45
C THR A 93 -15.68 28.45 -12.55
N ASN A 94 -16.64 29.18 -13.12
CA ASN A 94 -17.54 30.03 -12.32
C ASN A 94 -18.42 29.20 -11.37
N ARG A 95 -19.03 28.13 -11.85
CA ARG A 95 -19.88 27.24 -11.03
C ARG A 95 -19.10 26.52 -9.95
N LEU A 96 -17.89 26.03 -10.26
CA LEU A 96 -17.02 25.38 -9.29
C LEU A 96 -16.48 26.36 -8.26
N PHE A 97 -16.19 27.61 -8.66
CA PHE A 97 -15.82 28.66 -7.73
C PHE A 97 -16.94 28.97 -6.73
N ASP A 98 -18.19 29.09 -7.21
CA ASP A 98 -19.34 29.38 -6.35
C ASP A 98 -19.58 28.23 -5.37
N ALA A 99 -19.49 26.98 -5.83
CA ALA A 99 -19.62 25.79 -5.00
C ALA A 99 -18.47 25.68 -3.98
N TYR A 100 -17.21 25.80 -4.44
CA TYR A 100 -16.04 25.78 -3.58
C TYR A 100 -16.11 26.85 -2.49
N SER A 101 -16.51 28.06 -2.88
CA SER A 101 -16.58 29.21 -1.93
C SER A 101 -17.65 29.00 -0.86
N ARG A 102 -18.76 28.34 -1.19
CA ARG A 102 -19.81 27.98 -0.24
C ARG A 102 -19.34 26.88 0.72
N ASP A 103 -18.71 25.83 0.18
CA ASP A 103 -18.35 24.64 0.94
C ASP A 103 -17.04 24.82 1.73
N ASN A 104 -16.20 25.82 1.37
CA ASN A 104 -14.88 26.06 1.98
C ASN A 104 -14.73 27.50 2.52
N GLN A 105 -15.78 28.07 3.10
CA GLN A 105 -15.80 29.43 3.67
C GLN A 105 -14.67 29.69 4.67
N ILE A 106 -14.28 28.67 5.45
CA ILE A 106 -13.21 28.74 6.45
C ILE A 106 -11.89 29.14 5.79
N LEU A 107 -11.51 28.54 4.66
CA LEU A 107 -10.24 28.84 3.97
C LEU A 107 -10.24 30.28 3.43
N ILE A 108 -11.36 30.74 2.91
CA ILE A 108 -11.52 32.13 2.44
C ILE A 108 -11.42 33.11 3.61
N THR A 109 -12.04 32.79 4.75
CA THR A 109 -11.97 33.58 5.97
C THR A 109 -10.56 33.65 6.53
N ILE A 110 -9.81 32.55 6.48
CA ILE A 110 -8.41 32.52 6.89
C ILE A 110 -7.57 33.48 6.03
N LEU A 111 -7.70 33.45 4.72
CA LEU A 111 -6.97 34.36 3.82
C LEU A 111 -7.35 35.85 4.09
N ARG A 112 -8.61 36.13 4.30
CA ARG A 112 -9.08 37.48 4.72
C ARG A 112 -8.48 37.90 6.04
N GLY A 113 -8.38 36.99 7.01
CA GLY A 113 -7.74 37.24 8.29
C GLY A 113 -6.26 37.58 8.21
N TYR A 114 -5.59 37.11 7.18
CA TYR A 114 -4.21 37.51 6.83
C TYR A 114 -4.17 38.88 6.11
N GLY A 115 -5.29 39.50 5.76
CA GLY A 115 -5.38 40.76 5.07
C GLY A 115 -5.33 40.64 3.53
N VAL A 116 -5.49 39.45 2.98
CA VAL A 116 -5.54 39.26 1.51
C VAL A 116 -6.84 39.87 0.97
N PRO A 117 -6.79 40.80 -0.01
CA PRO A 117 -7.99 41.43 -0.56
C PRO A 117 -8.95 40.42 -1.17
N GLY A 118 -10.28 40.61 -0.95
CA GLY A 118 -11.28 39.66 -1.42
C GLY A 118 -11.28 39.39 -2.92
N ASN A 119 -11.06 40.44 -3.72
CA ASN A 119 -10.91 40.31 -5.19
C ASN A 119 -9.69 39.45 -5.60
N ARG A 120 -8.61 39.51 -4.84
CA ARG A 120 -7.40 38.71 -5.10
C ARG A 120 -7.65 37.24 -4.73
N ILE A 121 -8.37 36.99 -3.64
CA ILE A 121 -8.76 35.62 -3.24
C ILE A 121 -9.64 35.00 -4.34
N VAL A 122 -10.64 35.74 -4.83
CA VAL A 122 -11.53 35.29 -5.91
C VAL A 122 -10.74 34.96 -7.17
N GLN A 123 -9.85 35.89 -7.59
CA GLN A 123 -9.04 35.70 -8.79
C GLN A 123 -8.15 34.47 -8.68
N MET A 124 -7.41 34.34 -7.58
CA MET A 124 -6.50 33.24 -7.33
C MET A 124 -7.21 31.86 -7.37
N ILE A 125 -8.37 31.75 -6.73
CA ILE A 125 -9.14 30.50 -6.72
C ILE A 125 -9.65 30.17 -8.14
N LYS A 126 -10.17 31.16 -8.85
CA LYS A 126 -10.67 30.98 -10.22
C LYS A 126 -9.55 30.60 -11.20
N ASP A 127 -8.40 31.25 -11.11
CA ASP A 127 -7.25 30.94 -11.95
C ASP A 127 -6.76 29.51 -11.73
N ILE A 128 -6.69 29.06 -10.47
CA ILE A 128 -6.33 27.70 -10.14
C ILE A 128 -7.36 26.70 -10.65
N ILE A 129 -8.67 26.97 -10.48
CA ILE A 129 -9.75 26.10 -11.00
C ILE A 129 -9.69 26.01 -12.51
N SER A 130 -9.57 27.15 -13.20
CA SER A 130 -9.47 27.20 -14.67
C SER A 130 -8.27 26.44 -15.20
N PHE A 131 -7.11 26.59 -14.52
CA PHE A 131 -5.90 25.87 -14.86
C PHE A 131 -6.06 24.35 -14.67
N ILE A 132 -6.69 23.92 -13.56
CA ILE A 132 -6.97 22.50 -13.33
C ILE A 132 -7.85 21.95 -14.47
N LEU A 133 -8.96 22.63 -14.78
CA LEU A 133 -9.89 22.21 -15.84
C LEU A 133 -9.19 22.15 -17.22
N GLY A 134 -8.39 23.14 -17.59
CA GLY A 134 -7.61 23.13 -18.81
C GLY A 134 -6.65 21.93 -18.90
N ASN A 135 -5.99 21.61 -17.80
CA ASN A 135 -5.07 20.46 -17.74
C ASN A 135 -5.79 19.10 -17.61
N LEU A 136 -7.12 19.09 -17.42
CA LEU A 136 -7.96 17.89 -17.51
C LEU A 136 -8.53 17.70 -18.92
N GLU A 137 -8.82 18.81 -19.65
CA GLU A 137 -9.39 18.76 -21.01
C GLU A 137 -8.32 18.57 -22.11
N GLU A 138 -7.05 18.96 -21.87
CA GLU A 138 -5.95 18.76 -22.82
C GLU A 138 -5.46 17.31 -22.94
N GLN A 139 -5.98 16.41 -22.14
CA GLN A 139 -5.85 15.00 -22.47
C GLN A 139 -7.04 14.62 -23.37
N PRO A 140 -6.80 14.20 -24.65
CA PRO A 140 -7.74 13.30 -25.31
C PRO A 140 -8.04 12.20 -24.29
N PRO A 141 -9.28 11.64 -24.25
CA PRO A 141 -9.56 10.56 -23.30
C PRO A 141 -8.32 9.68 -23.37
N GLU A 142 -7.57 9.63 -22.23
CA GLU A 142 -6.38 8.79 -22.19
C GLU A 142 -6.86 7.51 -22.86
N GLU A 143 -6.44 7.27 -24.11
CA GLU A 143 -6.46 5.90 -24.61
C GLU A 143 -5.87 5.16 -23.47
N GLU A 144 -6.67 4.29 -22.83
CA GLU A 144 -6.22 3.44 -21.72
C GLU A 144 -4.80 3.09 -22.08
N PRO A 145 -3.79 3.51 -21.28
CA PRO A 145 -2.39 3.53 -21.74
C PRO A 145 -2.22 2.22 -22.44
N PRO A 146 -1.88 2.21 -23.74
CA PRO A 146 -2.08 1.07 -24.64
C PRO A 146 -1.75 -0.13 -23.84
N ILE A 147 -2.73 -1.00 -23.57
CA ILE A 147 -2.65 -2.04 -22.53
C ILE A 147 -1.25 -2.53 -22.65
N GLU A 148 -0.33 -2.05 -21.77
CA GLU A 148 1.09 -2.40 -21.92
C GLU A 148 1.02 -3.89 -21.83
N GLN A 149 1.10 -4.53 -23.00
CA GLN A 149 0.74 -5.94 -23.18
C GLN A 149 1.37 -6.63 -22.01
N ARG A 150 0.54 -7.17 -21.13
CA ARG A 150 0.99 -7.83 -19.89
C ARG A 150 2.35 -8.45 -20.14
N PRO A 151 3.40 -8.17 -19.37
CA PRO A 151 4.75 -8.60 -19.69
C PRO A 151 4.74 -10.06 -20.08
N LEU A 152 5.34 -10.37 -21.22
CA LEU A 152 5.31 -11.71 -21.80
C LEU A 152 5.64 -12.79 -20.75
N GLY A 153 4.93 -13.89 -20.80
CA GLY A 153 5.15 -15.04 -19.94
C GLY A 153 4.24 -15.15 -18.72
N TRP A 154 3.40 -14.11 -18.42
CA TRP A 154 2.40 -14.19 -17.34
C TRP A 154 1.11 -14.86 -17.83
N SER A 155 0.51 -15.71 -16.97
CA SER A 155 -0.80 -16.32 -17.19
C SER A 155 -1.92 -15.30 -17.16
N GLN A 156 -3.15 -15.71 -17.44
CA GLN A 156 -4.33 -14.98 -17.02
C GLN A 156 -4.56 -15.19 -15.51
N TRP A 157 -5.34 -14.30 -14.90
CA TRP A 157 -5.81 -14.49 -13.54
C TRP A 157 -6.78 -15.67 -13.47
N GLU A 158 -6.60 -16.54 -12.48
CA GLU A 158 -7.55 -17.62 -12.15
C GLU A 158 -8.16 -17.41 -10.78
N ASP A 159 -9.45 -17.69 -10.66
CA ASP A 159 -10.20 -17.64 -9.41
C ASP A 159 -10.14 -19.04 -8.73
N LEU A 160 -9.50 -19.10 -7.57
CA LEU A 160 -9.35 -20.33 -6.78
C LEU A 160 -10.43 -20.48 -5.69
N GLY A 161 -11.40 -19.57 -5.65
CA GLY A 161 -12.50 -19.59 -4.70
C GLY A 161 -12.09 -19.33 -3.25
N GLY A 162 -12.96 -19.70 -2.32
CA GLY A 162 -12.82 -19.42 -0.90
C GLY A 162 -13.38 -18.05 -0.53
N VAL A 163 -13.45 -17.76 0.77
CA VAL A 163 -13.84 -16.44 1.28
C VAL A 163 -12.81 -16.00 2.31
N LEU A 164 -11.93 -15.09 1.89
CA LEU A 164 -10.84 -14.59 2.70
C LEU A 164 -11.18 -13.24 3.32
N THR A 165 -10.81 -13.05 4.57
CA THR A 165 -10.95 -11.79 5.30
C THR A 165 -9.62 -11.05 5.48
N SER A 166 -8.54 -11.56 4.87
CA SER A 166 -7.21 -10.96 4.87
C SER A 166 -6.52 -11.13 3.51
N ALA A 167 -5.35 -10.53 3.35
CA ALA A 167 -4.40 -10.92 2.32
C ALA A 167 -4.01 -12.40 2.50
N PRO A 168 -3.67 -13.13 1.42
CA PRO A 168 -3.11 -14.47 1.50
C PRO A 168 -1.63 -14.44 1.91
N ALA A 169 -1.10 -15.62 2.26
CA ALA A 169 0.32 -15.92 2.31
C ALA A 169 0.58 -17.17 1.47
N VAL A 170 1.81 -17.35 1.00
CA VAL A 170 2.18 -18.51 0.19
C VAL A 170 3.58 -18.98 0.53
N SER A 171 3.77 -20.28 0.48
CA SER A 171 5.05 -20.96 0.63
C SER A 171 5.19 -22.09 -0.40
N SER A 172 6.41 -22.51 -0.65
CA SER A 172 6.73 -23.66 -1.47
C SER A 172 7.97 -24.36 -0.93
N TRP A 173 7.91 -25.66 -0.69
CA TRP A 173 9.09 -26.44 -0.24
C TRP A 173 9.79 -27.21 -1.36
N GLN A 174 9.20 -27.24 -2.55
CA GLN A 174 9.77 -27.91 -3.73
C GLN A 174 9.10 -27.45 -5.02
N SER A 175 9.71 -27.78 -6.14
CA SER A 175 9.10 -27.57 -7.45
C SER A 175 7.73 -28.22 -7.55
N ASN A 176 6.78 -27.51 -8.15
CA ASN A 176 5.42 -27.98 -8.38
C ASN A 176 4.56 -28.16 -7.10
N ARG A 177 4.97 -27.54 -6.00
CA ARG A 177 4.20 -27.47 -4.76
C ARG A 177 3.96 -26.02 -4.37
N LEU A 178 2.71 -25.69 -4.03
CA LEU A 178 2.31 -24.41 -3.43
C LEU A 178 1.43 -24.68 -2.23
N ASP A 179 1.66 -23.94 -1.17
CA ASP A 179 0.85 -23.95 0.04
C ASP A 179 0.39 -22.52 0.33
N VAL A 180 -0.92 -22.28 0.21
CA VAL A 180 -1.54 -20.96 0.33
C VAL A 180 -2.38 -20.89 1.59
N PHE A 181 -2.21 -19.80 2.32
CA PHE A 181 -2.87 -19.56 3.60
C PHE A 181 -3.65 -18.26 3.55
N GLY A 182 -4.73 -18.18 4.31
CA GLY A 182 -5.51 -16.97 4.49
C GLY A 182 -6.31 -17.02 5.78
N ARG A 183 -6.80 -15.88 6.22
CA ARG A 183 -7.74 -15.83 7.32
C ARG A 183 -9.16 -15.95 6.75
N GLY A 184 -9.94 -16.89 7.30
CA GLY A 184 -11.33 -17.06 6.94
C GLY A 184 -12.28 -16.18 7.76
N GLN A 185 -13.59 -16.33 7.53
CA GLN A 185 -14.65 -15.57 8.22
C GLN A 185 -14.71 -15.83 9.73
N ASN A 186 -14.29 -17.02 10.17
CA ASN A 186 -14.17 -17.38 11.59
C ASN A 186 -12.88 -16.87 12.25
N ASN A 187 -12.10 -16.06 11.54
CA ASN A 187 -10.76 -15.59 11.92
C ASN A 187 -9.71 -16.70 12.09
N ALA A 188 -10.01 -17.94 11.76
CA ALA A 188 -9.05 -19.02 11.78
C ALA A 188 -8.10 -18.95 10.57
N LEU A 189 -6.96 -19.63 10.70
CA LEU A 189 -6.07 -19.90 9.58
C LEU A 189 -6.68 -20.97 8.68
N TRP A 190 -6.81 -20.66 7.41
CA TRP A 190 -7.24 -21.60 6.38
C TRP A 190 -6.11 -21.87 5.42
N HIS A 191 -6.03 -23.13 4.92
CA HIS A 191 -4.98 -23.64 4.06
C HIS A 191 -5.55 -24.30 2.81
N LYS A 192 -4.88 -24.11 1.68
CA LYS A 192 -5.15 -24.72 0.39
C LYS A 192 -3.81 -24.97 -0.31
N TRP A 193 -3.66 -26.11 -1.01
CA TRP A 193 -2.41 -26.42 -1.67
C TRP A 193 -2.57 -26.93 -3.09
N TRP A 194 -1.52 -26.72 -3.87
CA TRP A 194 -1.29 -27.32 -5.18
C TRP A 194 -0.36 -28.52 -5.02
N ASP A 195 -0.78 -29.71 -5.51
CA ASP A 195 -0.03 -30.96 -5.38
C ASP A 195 0.84 -31.29 -6.59
N GLY A 196 0.89 -30.39 -7.57
CA GLY A 196 1.56 -30.58 -8.87
C GLY A 196 0.59 -30.91 -10.01
N SER A 197 -0.66 -31.26 -9.68
CA SER A 197 -1.69 -31.61 -10.66
C SER A 197 -3.03 -30.91 -10.44
N ARG A 198 -3.39 -30.64 -9.19
CA ARG A 198 -4.67 -30.04 -8.82
C ARG A 198 -4.58 -29.26 -7.51
N TRP A 199 -5.48 -28.31 -7.35
CA TRP A 199 -5.71 -27.64 -6.08
C TRP A 199 -6.55 -28.50 -5.13
N SER A 200 -6.18 -28.52 -3.85
CA SER A 200 -7.00 -29.10 -2.77
C SER A 200 -8.27 -28.29 -2.52
N GLY A 201 -9.16 -28.81 -1.68
CA GLY A 201 -10.13 -28.00 -0.95
C GLY A 201 -9.44 -27.09 0.08
N TRP A 202 -10.20 -26.17 0.68
CA TRP A 202 -9.77 -25.43 1.85
C TRP A 202 -9.89 -26.28 3.12
N GLU A 203 -8.88 -26.23 3.99
CA GLU A 203 -8.93 -26.85 5.33
C GLU A 203 -8.76 -25.78 6.41
N ASP A 204 -9.47 -25.95 7.52
CA ASP A 204 -9.40 -25.06 8.69
C ASP A 204 -8.30 -25.57 9.64
N LEU A 205 -7.26 -24.76 9.85
CA LEU A 205 -6.14 -25.04 10.76
C LEU A 205 -6.31 -24.39 12.15
N GLY A 206 -7.47 -23.80 12.40
CA GLY A 206 -7.82 -23.20 13.69
C GLY A 206 -7.07 -21.91 14.01
N GLY A 207 -7.09 -21.55 15.29
CA GLY A 207 -6.53 -20.30 15.79
C GLY A 207 -7.48 -19.11 15.65
N VAL A 208 -7.07 -17.96 16.16
CA VAL A 208 -7.80 -16.68 16.02
C VAL A 208 -6.81 -15.60 15.63
N LEU A 209 -6.75 -15.29 14.36
CA LEU A 209 -5.84 -14.30 13.79
C LEU A 209 -6.51 -12.93 13.68
N THR A 210 -5.73 -11.88 13.89
CA THR A 210 -6.12 -10.46 13.72
C THR A 210 -5.41 -9.77 12.57
N SER A 211 -4.61 -10.52 11.79
CA SER A 211 -3.91 -10.06 10.59
C SER A 211 -3.96 -11.10 9.47
N ALA A 212 -3.42 -10.75 8.31
CA ALA A 212 -3.00 -11.74 7.33
C ALA A 212 -1.92 -12.64 7.95
N PRO A 213 -1.81 -13.92 7.53
CA PRO A 213 -0.70 -14.80 7.86
C PRO A 213 0.55 -14.44 7.05
N ALA A 214 1.69 -15.02 7.43
CA ALA A 214 2.91 -15.14 6.63
C ALA A 214 3.36 -16.60 6.66
N ALA A 215 3.96 -17.08 5.57
CA ALA A 215 4.37 -18.48 5.46
C ALA A 215 5.74 -18.61 4.76
N VAL A 216 6.53 -19.56 5.19
CA VAL A 216 7.83 -19.90 4.60
C VAL A 216 8.11 -21.39 4.72
N SER A 217 8.96 -21.90 3.84
CA SER A 217 9.50 -23.26 3.91
C SER A 217 11.02 -23.20 3.82
N TRP A 218 11.70 -23.83 4.78
CA TRP A 218 13.15 -23.92 4.79
C TRP A 218 13.68 -25.33 4.42
N GLY A 219 12.79 -26.22 4.09
CA GLY A 219 13.13 -27.59 3.70
C GLY A 219 11.91 -28.35 3.18
N THR A 220 12.16 -29.48 2.53
CA THR A 220 11.10 -30.36 2.04
C THR A 220 10.19 -30.82 3.19
N ASN A 221 8.88 -30.80 2.94
CA ASN A 221 7.85 -31.16 3.94
C ASN A 221 7.88 -30.31 5.22
N ARG A 222 8.44 -29.11 5.17
CA ARG A 222 8.37 -28.16 6.28
C ARG A 222 7.67 -26.88 5.84
N ILE A 223 6.71 -26.44 6.62
CA ILE A 223 6.09 -25.12 6.50
C ILE A 223 6.04 -24.48 7.88
N ASP A 224 6.39 -23.21 7.95
CA ASP A 224 6.23 -22.38 9.13
C ASP A 224 5.27 -21.23 8.80
N VAL A 225 4.21 -21.07 9.60
CA VAL A 225 3.15 -20.08 9.40
C VAL A 225 3.07 -19.18 10.62
N PHE A 226 3.02 -17.90 10.37
CA PHE A 226 2.96 -16.86 11.40
C PHE A 226 1.73 -16.00 11.22
N GLY A 227 1.23 -15.46 12.31
CA GLY A 227 0.13 -14.50 12.30
C GLY A 227 0.11 -13.66 13.56
N ARG A 228 -0.61 -12.56 13.56
CA ARG A 228 -0.86 -11.79 14.77
C ARG A 228 -2.12 -12.32 15.45
N GLY A 229 -2.02 -12.62 16.75
CA GLY A 229 -3.15 -13.05 17.57
C GLY A 229 -3.92 -11.89 18.19
N GLN A 230 -4.92 -12.20 19.03
CA GLN A 230 -5.79 -11.22 19.71
C GLN A 230 -5.03 -10.34 20.70
N ASN A 231 -3.92 -10.82 21.27
CA ASN A 231 -3.03 -10.06 22.15
C ASN A 231 -2.03 -9.16 21.37
N ASN A 232 -2.16 -9.08 20.05
CA ASN A 232 -1.22 -8.44 19.12
C ASN A 232 0.18 -9.07 19.11
N ALA A 233 0.40 -10.19 19.77
CA ALA A 233 1.64 -10.92 19.72
C ALA A 233 1.80 -11.70 18.42
N LEU A 234 3.04 -12.06 18.11
CA LEU A 234 3.36 -12.98 17.04
C LEU A 234 3.01 -14.40 17.49
N TRP A 235 2.23 -15.09 16.68
CA TRP A 235 1.89 -16.50 16.86
C TRP A 235 2.45 -17.32 15.74
N HIS A 236 2.89 -18.56 16.05
CA HIS A 236 3.55 -19.50 15.14
C HIS A 236 2.89 -20.86 15.16
N LYS A 237 2.81 -21.48 14.00
CA LYS A 237 2.33 -22.85 13.78
C LYS A 237 3.13 -23.45 12.63
N TRP A 238 3.43 -24.76 12.70
CA TRP A 238 4.22 -25.41 11.65
C TRP A 238 3.70 -26.78 11.26
N TRP A 239 4.00 -27.16 10.03
CA TRP A 239 3.89 -28.51 9.50
C TRP A 239 5.27 -29.17 9.59
N ASP A 240 5.34 -30.39 10.15
CA ASP A 240 6.58 -31.13 10.38
C ASP A 240 6.83 -32.24 9.34
N GLY A 241 5.97 -32.32 8.31
CA GLY A 241 5.98 -33.37 7.29
C GLY A 241 4.93 -34.46 7.53
N SER A 242 4.29 -34.49 8.73
CA SER A 242 3.28 -35.46 9.11
C SER A 242 2.05 -34.85 9.76
N SER A 243 2.23 -33.78 10.52
CA SER A 243 1.16 -33.14 11.29
C SER A 243 1.40 -31.65 11.48
N TRP A 244 0.32 -30.90 11.70
CA TRP A 244 0.38 -29.52 12.15
C TRP A 244 0.59 -29.45 13.67
N SER A 245 1.50 -28.58 14.10
CA SER A 245 1.69 -28.25 15.51
C SER A 245 0.47 -27.55 16.12
N GLY A 246 0.45 -27.37 17.44
CA GLY A 246 -0.34 -26.35 18.09
C GLY A 246 0.14 -24.93 17.71
N TRP A 247 -0.60 -23.90 18.12
CA TRP A 247 -0.13 -22.51 18.06
C TRP A 247 0.75 -22.21 19.25
N GLU A 248 1.90 -21.56 19.03
CA GLU A 248 2.77 -21.01 20.09
C GLU A 248 2.81 -19.49 20.05
N ASP A 249 2.82 -18.85 21.21
CA ASP A 249 2.94 -17.39 21.38
C ASP A 249 4.42 -17.02 21.44
N LEU A 250 4.91 -16.24 20.48
CA LEU A 250 6.30 -15.74 20.41
C LEU A 250 6.45 -14.31 20.95
N GLY A 251 5.39 -13.77 21.52
CA GLY A 251 5.39 -12.45 22.16
C GLY A 251 5.48 -11.29 21.16
N GLY A 252 5.83 -10.12 21.69
CA GLY A 252 5.89 -8.88 20.95
C GLY A 252 4.54 -8.17 20.87
N ILE A 253 4.54 -6.95 20.32
CA ILE A 253 3.32 -6.17 20.05
C ILE A 253 3.40 -5.64 18.62
N LEU A 254 2.73 -6.31 17.71
CA LEU A 254 2.72 -5.99 16.29
C LEU A 254 1.51 -5.11 15.92
N THR A 255 1.72 -4.18 15.00
CA THR A 255 0.65 -3.31 14.43
C THR A 255 0.37 -3.62 12.97
N SER A 256 1.00 -4.66 12.41
CA SER A 256 0.77 -5.16 11.04
C SER A 256 0.69 -6.69 11.02
N ALA A 257 0.40 -7.27 9.85
CA ALA A 257 0.75 -8.64 9.56
C ALA A 257 2.27 -8.84 9.66
N PRO A 258 2.75 -10.04 10.04
CA PRO A 258 4.16 -10.40 9.96
C PRO A 258 4.59 -10.66 8.52
N ALA A 259 5.91 -10.67 8.30
CA ALA A 259 6.57 -11.25 7.15
C ALA A 259 7.62 -12.24 7.62
N VAL A 260 7.97 -13.23 6.79
CA VAL A 260 8.96 -14.24 7.15
C VAL A 260 9.81 -14.61 5.97
N SER A 261 11.08 -14.89 6.22
CA SER A 261 12.04 -15.40 5.25
C SER A 261 12.93 -16.46 5.90
N SER A 262 13.54 -17.27 5.06
CA SER A 262 14.56 -18.23 5.48
C SER A 262 15.66 -18.30 4.41
N TRP A 263 16.92 -18.25 4.83
CA TRP A 263 18.06 -18.38 3.92
C TRP A 263 18.72 -19.76 3.95
N GLN A 264 18.34 -20.60 4.89
CA GLN A 264 18.86 -21.95 5.04
C GLN A 264 17.93 -22.83 5.88
N SER A 265 18.20 -24.12 5.86
CA SER A 265 17.51 -25.09 6.71
C SER A 265 17.59 -24.70 8.19
N ASN A 266 16.45 -24.83 8.88
CA ASN A 266 16.29 -24.57 10.31
C ASN A 266 16.63 -23.14 10.75
N ARG A 267 16.51 -22.16 9.83
CA ARG A 267 16.60 -20.73 10.10
C ARG A 267 15.28 -20.05 9.72
N LEU A 268 14.79 -19.18 10.60
CA LEU A 268 13.61 -18.34 10.34
C LEU A 268 13.92 -16.91 10.76
N ASP A 269 13.55 -15.96 9.92
CA ASP A 269 13.66 -14.53 10.17
C ASP A 269 12.29 -13.90 10.01
N VAL A 270 11.70 -13.41 11.10
CA VAL A 270 10.34 -12.87 11.15
C VAL A 270 10.37 -11.39 11.40
N PHE A 271 9.59 -10.67 10.63
CA PHE A 271 9.50 -9.22 10.66
C PHE A 271 8.07 -8.76 10.92
N GLY A 272 7.92 -7.61 11.53
CA GLY A 272 6.63 -6.96 11.72
C GLY A 272 6.79 -5.48 12.02
N ARG A 273 5.72 -4.73 11.85
CA ARG A 273 5.71 -3.33 12.28
C ARG A 273 5.32 -3.27 13.76
N GLY A 274 6.11 -2.57 14.55
CA GLY A 274 5.82 -2.31 15.96
C GLY A 274 4.97 -1.04 16.19
N GLN A 275 4.72 -0.71 17.47
CA GLN A 275 3.92 0.45 17.87
C GLN A 275 4.52 1.80 17.45
N ASN A 276 5.84 1.88 17.30
CA ASN A 276 6.56 3.04 16.79
C ASN A 276 6.57 3.15 15.26
N ASN A 277 5.83 2.28 14.56
CA ASN A 277 5.83 2.09 13.11
C ASN A 277 7.18 1.67 12.52
N ALA A 278 8.17 1.35 13.33
CA ALA A 278 9.44 0.81 12.88
C ALA A 278 9.32 -0.66 12.48
N LEU A 279 10.29 -1.12 11.70
CA LEU A 279 10.48 -2.52 11.42
C LEU A 279 11.09 -3.21 12.63
N TRP A 280 10.46 -4.27 13.10
CA TRP A 280 10.97 -5.12 14.16
C TRP A 280 11.29 -6.50 13.60
N HIS A 281 12.34 -7.14 14.13
CA HIS A 281 12.87 -8.41 13.69
C HIS A 281 13.05 -9.37 14.86
N LYS A 282 12.76 -10.65 14.62
CA LYS A 282 12.98 -11.78 15.52
C LYS A 282 13.36 -12.98 14.69
N TRP A 283 14.29 -13.81 15.20
CA TRP A 283 14.75 -14.96 14.43
C TRP A 283 14.85 -16.23 15.27
N TRP A 284 14.72 -17.35 14.57
CA TRP A 284 15.05 -18.69 15.05
C TRP A 284 16.42 -19.07 14.51
N ASP A 285 17.34 -19.50 15.39
CA ASP A 285 18.73 -19.84 15.04
C ASP A 285 18.96 -21.35 14.82
N GLY A 286 17.92 -22.14 14.90
CA GLY A 286 17.95 -23.59 14.83
C GLY A 286 17.79 -24.26 16.19
N SER A 287 17.85 -23.49 17.30
CA SER A 287 17.73 -23.98 18.67
C SER A 287 16.84 -23.12 19.55
N SER A 288 16.81 -21.81 19.32
CA SER A 288 16.09 -20.86 20.15
C SER A 288 15.62 -19.63 19.36
N TRP A 289 14.55 -19.01 19.84
CA TRP A 289 14.12 -17.71 19.37
C TRP A 289 14.90 -16.58 20.01
N SER A 290 15.33 -15.62 19.20
CA SER A 290 15.93 -14.37 19.70
C SER A 290 14.93 -13.51 20.46
N GLY A 291 15.40 -12.43 21.11
CA GLY A 291 14.56 -11.28 21.43
C GLY A 291 14.10 -10.52 20.18
N TRP A 292 13.21 -9.55 20.35
CA TRP A 292 12.86 -8.60 19.30
C TRP A 292 13.92 -7.51 19.21
N GLU A 293 14.36 -7.16 17.98
CA GLU A 293 15.22 -6.01 17.72
C GLU A 293 14.53 -4.98 16.86
N ASP A 294 14.77 -3.69 17.11
CA ASP A 294 14.24 -2.57 16.34
C ASP A 294 15.21 -2.23 15.19
N LEU A 295 14.77 -2.39 13.96
CA LEU A 295 15.54 -2.08 12.74
C LEU A 295 15.23 -0.68 12.20
N GLY A 296 14.45 0.11 12.92
CA GLY A 296 14.10 1.49 12.55
C GLY A 296 13.17 1.61 11.35
N GLY A 297 13.16 2.81 10.78
CA GLY A 297 12.26 3.17 9.69
C GLY A 297 10.88 3.61 10.16
N ILE A 298 10.06 4.09 9.21
CA ILE A 298 8.65 4.44 9.46
C ILE A 298 7.81 3.84 8.34
N LEU A 299 7.20 2.69 8.62
CA LEU A 299 6.40 1.93 7.68
C LEU A 299 4.92 2.28 7.81
N THR A 300 4.20 2.30 6.69
CA THR A 300 2.75 2.49 6.61
C THR A 300 2.00 1.23 6.18
N SER A 301 2.71 0.11 6.03
CA SER A 301 2.17 -1.21 5.67
C SER A 301 2.78 -2.32 6.49
N ALA A 302 2.31 -3.56 6.30
CA ALA A 302 3.08 -4.75 6.62
C ALA A 302 4.38 -4.77 5.79
N PRO A 303 5.48 -5.34 6.33
CA PRO A 303 6.69 -5.60 5.55
C PRO A 303 6.52 -6.83 4.65
N ALA A 304 7.45 -6.99 3.71
CA ALA A 304 7.72 -8.25 3.00
C ALA A 304 9.20 -8.60 3.18
N ALA A 305 9.50 -9.89 3.23
CA ALA A 305 10.88 -10.37 3.37
C ALA A 305 11.16 -11.52 2.41
N VAL A 306 12.37 -11.56 1.87
CA VAL A 306 12.82 -12.61 0.96
C VAL A 306 14.33 -12.82 1.10
N SER A 307 14.77 -14.05 0.88
CA SER A 307 16.18 -14.45 0.85
C SER A 307 16.50 -15.14 -0.47
N TRP A 308 17.57 -14.73 -1.13
CA TRP A 308 18.03 -15.30 -2.40
C TRP A 308 19.37 -16.05 -2.27
N SER A 309 19.99 -16.00 -1.11
CA SER A 309 21.19 -16.79 -0.77
C SER A 309 21.35 -16.89 0.75
N THR A 310 22.26 -17.78 1.18
CA THR A 310 22.66 -17.86 2.58
C THR A 310 23.19 -16.52 3.09
N ASN A 311 22.81 -16.16 4.31
CA ASN A 311 23.17 -14.89 4.97
C ASN A 311 22.71 -13.63 4.23
N ARG A 312 21.68 -13.73 3.38
CA ARG A 312 21.08 -12.58 2.73
C ARG A 312 19.59 -12.51 3.04
N ILE A 313 19.14 -11.36 3.52
CA ILE A 313 17.70 -11.02 3.62
C ILE A 313 17.48 -9.67 2.99
N ASP A 314 16.44 -9.55 2.23
CA ASP A 314 15.94 -8.30 1.69
C ASP A 314 14.54 -8.05 2.27
N VAL A 315 14.31 -6.88 2.88
CA VAL A 315 13.06 -6.49 3.50
C VAL A 315 12.52 -5.24 2.85
N PHE A 316 11.25 -5.27 2.54
CA PHE A 316 10.56 -4.19 1.85
C PHE A 316 9.35 -3.72 2.67
N GLY A 317 8.99 -2.45 2.51
CA GLY A 317 7.80 -1.88 3.11
C GLY A 317 7.36 -0.62 2.38
N ARG A 318 6.13 -0.19 2.59
CA ARG A 318 5.66 1.10 2.11
C ARG A 318 5.98 2.17 3.13
N GLY A 319 6.63 3.25 2.71
CA GLY A 319 6.89 4.43 3.54
C GLY A 319 5.76 5.46 3.52
N GLN A 320 5.93 6.58 4.25
CA GLN A 320 4.95 7.66 4.36
C GLN A 320 4.66 8.38 3.02
N ASN A 321 5.61 8.35 2.10
CA ASN A 321 5.47 8.93 0.75
C ASN A 321 4.79 7.98 -0.25
N ASN A 322 4.28 6.82 0.22
CA ASN A 322 3.73 5.72 -0.60
C ASN A 322 4.74 5.11 -1.56
N SER A 323 6.04 5.34 -1.35
CA SER A 323 7.12 4.68 -2.08
C SER A 323 7.43 3.31 -1.48
N LEU A 324 8.08 2.48 -2.29
CA LEU A 324 8.69 1.24 -1.85
C LEU A 324 10.02 1.55 -1.17
N TRP A 325 10.16 1.13 0.07
CA TRP A 325 11.39 1.23 0.85
C TRP A 325 12.01 -0.14 1.02
N HIS A 326 13.35 -0.18 1.04
CA HIS A 326 14.16 -1.37 1.08
C HIS A 326 15.27 -1.29 2.13
N LYS A 327 15.50 -2.41 2.78
CA LYS A 327 16.58 -2.63 3.75
C LYS A 327 17.04 -4.07 3.63
N TRP A 328 18.35 -4.33 3.79
CA TRP A 328 18.86 -5.70 3.67
C TRP A 328 19.90 -6.02 4.72
N TRP A 329 20.00 -7.32 4.99
CA TRP A 329 21.10 -7.96 5.71
C TRP A 329 22.11 -8.50 4.72
N ASP A 330 23.41 -8.21 4.91
CA ASP A 330 24.49 -8.60 3.98
C ASP A 330 25.31 -9.80 4.50
N GLY A 331 24.88 -10.41 5.60
CA GLY A 331 25.59 -11.48 6.29
C GLY A 331 26.38 -11.01 7.53
N SER A 332 26.55 -9.70 7.70
CA SER A 332 27.28 -9.10 8.82
C SER A 332 26.54 -7.92 9.47
N SER A 333 25.81 -7.15 8.69
CA SER A 333 25.13 -5.94 9.15
C SER A 333 23.87 -5.63 8.37
N TRP A 334 22.95 -4.90 8.98
CA TRP A 334 21.81 -4.30 8.31
C TRP A 334 22.22 -3.02 7.59
N SER A 335 21.77 -2.87 6.35
CA SER A 335 21.91 -1.60 5.60
C SER A 335 21.11 -0.47 6.25
N GLY A 336 21.31 0.76 5.77
CA GLY A 336 20.31 1.82 5.94
C GLY A 336 19.04 1.53 5.14
N TRP A 337 17.97 2.29 5.39
CA TRP A 337 16.78 2.28 4.54
C TRP A 337 17.05 3.07 3.26
N GLU A 338 16.70 2.52 2.11
CA GLU A 338 16.71 3.23 0.82
C GLU A 338 15.30 3.37 0.24
N ASP A 339 15.00 4.54 -0.33
CA ASP A 339 13.76 4.79 -1.06
C ASP A 339 13.92 4.36 -2.51
N LEU A 340 13.25 3.30 -2.92
CA LEU A 340 13.25 2.81 -4.30
C LEU A 340 12.29 3.59 -5.21
N GLY A 341 11.63 4.60 -4.68
CA GLY A 341 10.69 5.44 -5.42
C GLY A 341 9.38 4.73 -5.77
N GLY A 342 8.68 5.28 -6.73
CA GLY A 342 7.48 4.69 -7.28
C GLY A 342 6.19 4.96 -6.53
N GLY A 343 6.03 6.13 -5.90
CA GLY A 343 4.90 6.61 -5.05
C GLY A 343 3.45 6.26 -5.44
N ALA A 344 3.27 5.13 -6.10
CA ALA A 344 2.02 4.64 -6.65
C ALA A 344 1.48 3.36 -5.95
N ILE A 345 2.19 2.82 -4.95
CA ILE A 345 1.70 1.60 -4.29
C ILE A 345 0.67 1.93 -3.22
N SER A 346 -0.45 1.22 -3.23
CA SER A 346 -1.58 1.41 -2.31
C SER A 346 -1.67 0.35 -1.21
N SER A 347 -0.80 -0.68 -1.26
CA SER A 347 -0.73 -1.76 -0.27
C SER A 347 0.69 -1.96 0.26
N GLY A 348 0.86 -2.87 1.22
CA GLY A 348 2.14 -3.49 1.48
C GLY A 348 2.65 -4.26 0.27
N PRO A 349 3.98 -4.41 0.13
CA PRO A 349 4.57 -5.21 -0.92
C PRO A 349 4.52 -6.71 -0.63
N ALA A 350 4.71 -7.54 -1.67
CA ALA A 350 5.17 -8.92 -1.58
C ALA A 350 6.51 -9.05 -2.29
N ALA A 351 7.33 -9.99 -1.85
CA ALA A 351 8.65 -10.22 -2.42
C ALA A 351 8.89 -11.71 -2.68
N ALA A 352 9.50 -12.01 -3.81
CA ALA A 352 9.95 -13.34 -4.17
C ALA A 352 11.33 -13.27 -4.82
N SER A 353 12.02 -14.41 -4.90
CA SER A 353 13.27 -14.54 -5.61
C SER A 353 13.30 -15.83 -6.40
N ALA A 354 13.42 -15.72 -7.71
CA ALA A 354 13.49 -16.88 -8.61
C ALA A 354 14.93 -17.39 -8.82
N ALA A 355 15.94 -16.62 -8.44
CA ALA A 355 17.35 -16.96 -8.58
C ALA A 355 18.24 -16.07 -7.69
N VAL A 356 19.48 -16.50 -7.50
CA VAL A 356 20.50 -15.72 -6.79
C VAL A 356 20.63 -14.32 -7.38
N ASN A 357 20.67 -13.32 -6.51
CA ASN A 357 20.75 -11.90 -6.87
C ASN A 357 19.62 -11.41 -7.80
N ARG A 358 18.44 -12.01 -7.68
CA ARG A 358 17.20 -11.60 -8.36
C ARG A 358 16.12 -11.36 -7.32
N LEU A 359 15.39 -10.29 -7.48
CA LEU A 359 14.27 -9.95 -6.60
C LEU A 359 13.08 -9.54 -7.46
N GLU A 360 11.93 -10.01 -7.10
CA GLU A 360 10.64 -9.66 -7.71
C GLU A 360 9.73 -9.11 -6.64
N ILE A 361 9.28 -7.87 -6.86
CA ILE A 361 8.43 -7.14 -5.91
C ILE A 361 7.08 -6.88 -6.55
N PHE A 362 6.06 -7.16 -5.79
CA PHE A 362 4.67 -6.98 -6.17
C PHE A 362 3.98 -6.06 -5.16
N ALA A 363 3.04 -5.25 -5.62
CA ALA A 363 2.18 -4.44 -4.76
C ALA A 363 0.87 -4.12 -5.48
N ARG A 364 -0.17 -3.79 -4.74
CA ARG A 364 -1.37 -3.23 -5.34
C ARG A 364 -1.11 -1.76 -5.70
N GLY A 365 -1.48 -1.37 -6.90
CA GLY A 365 -1.44 0.00 -7.39
C GLY A 365 -2.68 0.83 -7.02
N GLY A 366 -2.70 2.09 -7.43
CA GLY A 366 -3.79 3.02 -7.15
C GLY A 366 -5.12 2.64 -7.81
N TYR A 367 -5.10 1.88 -8.89
CA TYR A 367 -6.28 1.36 -9.60
C TYR A 367 -6.64 -0.08 -9.20
N ASN A 368 -6.12 -0.55 -8.07
CA ASN A 368 -6.27 -1.92 -7.57
C ASN A 368 -5.62 -3.01 -8.43
N GLN A 369 -4.88 -2.64 -9.48
CA GLN A 369 -4.12 -3.58 -10.29
C GLN A 369 -2.90 -4.13 -9.52
N LEU A 370 -2.42 -5.30 -9.92
CA LEU A 370 -1.14 -5.81 -9.47
C LEU A 370 0.00 -5.08 -10.20
N LEU A 371 0.86 -4.43 -9.46
CA LEU A 371 2.10 -3.85 -9.96
C LEU A 371 3.26 -4.80 -9.70
N PHE A 372 4.19 -4.84 -10.63
CA PHE A 372 5.38 -5.69 -10.61
C PHE A 372 6.63 -4.87 -10.96
N ARG A 373 7.71 -5.10 -10.25
CA ARG A 373 9.06 -4.66 -10.61
C ARG A 373 10.10 -5.67 -10.17
N ASN A 374 11.27 -5.65 -10.80
CA ASN A 374 12.33 -6.60 -10.48
C ASN A 374 13.71 -5.94 -10.38
N TRP A 375 14.55 -6.56 -9.54
CA TRP A 375 16.00 -6.36 -9.50
C TRP A 375 16.68 -7.42 -10.37
N ASN A 376 17.48 -7.00 -11.33
CA ASN A 376 18.16 -7.90 -12.27
C ASN A 376 19.62 -8.20 -11.88
N GLY A 377 20.02 -7.92 -10.65
CA GLY A 377 21.39 -8.04 -10.18
C GLY A 377 22.23 -6.78 -10.33
N ARG A 378 21.72 -5.76 -11.03
CA ARG A 378 22.42 -4.49 -11.28
C ARG A 378 21.55 -3.24 -11.10
N ARG A 379 20.26 -3.32 -11.46
CA ARG A 379 19.32 -2.20 -11.40
C ARG A 379 17.90 -2.69 -11.22
N TRP A 380 17.07 -1.86 -10.62
CA TRP A 380 15.63 -2.02 -10.56
C TRP A 380 14.97 -1.67 -11.91
N SER A 381 13.96 -2.44 -12.31
CA SER A 381 13.08 -2.05 -13.41
C SER A 381 12.13 -0.94 -12.99
N ASN A 382 11.44 -0.32 -13.96
CA ASN A 382 10.24 0.44 -13.66
C ASN A 382 9.10 -0.50 -13.21
N TRP A 383 8.06 0.05 -12.58
CA TRP A 383 6.83 -0.66 -12.30
C TRP A 383 6.09 -0.99 -13.61
N GLN A 384 5.57 -2.20 -13.69
CA GLN A 384 4.73 -2.70 -14.77
C GLN A 384 3.41 -3.18 -14.20
N SER A 385 2.31 -3.07 -14.96
CA SER A 385 1.01 -3.59 -14.55
C SER A 385 0.83 -5.04 -14.99
N LEU A 386 0.27 -5.85 -14.10
CA LEU A 386 -0.19 -7.21 -14.37
C LEU A 386 -1.73 -7.30 -14.30
N ASP A 387 -2.39 -6.16 -14.42
CA ASP A 387 -3.84 -6.00 -14.32
C ASP A 387 -4.45 -6.54 -13.01
N GLY A 388 -5.70 -6.98 -13.04
CA GLY A 388 -6.43 -7.47 -11.87
C GLY A 388 -7.19 -6.37 -11.14
N GLN A 389 -8.06 -6.79 -10.22
CA GLN A 389 -8.83 -5.92 -9.32
C GLN A 389 -8.71 -6.46 -7.91
N LEU A 390 -7.62 -6.07 -7.25
CA LEU A 390 -7.23 -6.60 -5.96
C LEU A 390 -7.85 -5.80 -4.81
N THR A 391 -8.24 -6.50 -3.76
CA THR A 391 -8.76 -5.91 -2.51
C THR A 391 -7.83 -6.12 -1.32
N SER A 392 -6.68 -6.78 -1.54
CA SER A 392 -5.66 -7.02 -0.52
C SER A 392 -4.25 -6.71 -1.01
N GLU A 393 -3.28 -6.79 -0.11
CA GLU A 393 -1.87 -6.96 -0.45
C GLU A 393 -1.68 -8.29 -1.19
N PRO A 394 -0.74 -8.39 -2.15
CA PRO A 394 -0.37 -9.65 -2.77
C PRO A 394 0.50 -10.51 -1.85
N ALA A 395 0.61 -11.79 -2.18
CA ALA A 395 1.63 -12.71 -1.70
C ALA A 395 2.34 -13.33 -2.90
N ALA A 396 3.64 -13.59 -2.80
CA ALA A 396 4.42 -14.11 -3.91
C ALA A 396 5.43 -15.15 -3.46
N VAL A 397 5.68 -16.14 -4.33
CA VAL A 397 6.66 -17.19 -4.10
C VAL A 397 7.29 -17.64 -5.42
N SER A 398 8.48 -18.20 -5.35
CA SER A 398 9.12 -18.94 -6.42
C SER A 398 9.51 -20.33 -5.93
N TRP A 399 9.31 -21.34 -6.73
CA TRP A 399 9.87 -22.67 -6.49
C TRP A 399 11.13 -22.95 -7.33
N GLY A 400 11.72 -21.90 -7.95
CA GLY A 400 12.87 -21.99 -8.84
C GLY A 400 12.50 -22.05 -10.33
N GLY A 401 13.50 -22.14 -11.20
CA GLY A 401 13.30 -22.25 -12.66
C GLY A 401 12.60 -21.05 -13.31
N ASN A 402 12.78 -19.84 -12.78
CA ASN A 402 12.10 -18.61 -13.18
C ASN A 402 10.58 -18.59 -12.94
N ARG A 403 10.04 -19.62 -12.30
CA ARG A 403 8.62 -19.64 -11.93
C ARG A 403 8.35 -18.63 -10.81
N LEU A 404 7.29 -17.87 -11.01
CA LEU A 404 6.73 -16.98 -10.00
C LEU A 404 5.24 -17.25 -9.89
N ASP A 405 4.75 -17.33 -8.68
CA ASP A 405 3.33 -17.46 -8.35
C ASP A 405 2.92 -16.33 -7.44
N VAL A 406 1.86 -15.61 -7.81
CA VAL A 406 1.37 -14.45 -7.07
C VAL A 406 -0.11 -14.64 -6.77
N PHE A 407 -0.45 -14.39 -5.52
CA PHE A 407 -1.80 -14.55 -5.01
C PHE A 407 -2.29 -13.24 -4.40
N ALA A 408 -3.58 -12.98 -4.51
CA ALA A 408 -4.23 -11.86 -3.85
C ALA A 408 -5.72 -12.14 -3.65
N LYS A 409 -6.36 -11.35 -2.81
CA LYS A 409 -7.80 -11.35 -2.68
C LYS A 409 -8.41 -10.43 -3.76
N GLY A 410 -9.41 -10.93 -4.49
CA GLY A 410 -10.18 -10.16 -5.47
C GLY A 410 -11.42 -9.49 -4.89
N GLN A 411 -12.23 -8.83 -5.72
CA GLN A 411 -13.45 -8.10 -5.31
C GLN A 411 -14.55 -8.99 -4.71
N ASN A 412 -14.54 -10.28 -5.05
CA ASN A 412 -15.48 -11.28 -4.53
C ASN A 412 -14.98 -11.97 -3.24
N ASP A 413 -13.91 -11.42 -2.61
CA ASP A 413 -13.22 -12.00 -1.45
C ASP A 413 -12.57 -13.37 -1.72
N HIS A 414 -12.57 -13.85 -2.96
CA HIS A 414 -11.91 -15.09 -3.34
C HIS A 414 -10.40 -14.94 -3.45
N LEU A 415 -9.71 -16.07 -3.35
CA LEU A 415 -8.30 -16.17 -3.68
C LEU A 415 -8.13 -16.15 -5.20
N TRP A 416 -7.34 -15.20 -5.70
CA TRP A 416 -6.96 -15.07 -7.10
C TRP A 416 -5.49 -15.37 -7.28
N HIS A 417 -5.13 -15.98 -8.40
CA HIS A 417 -3.79 -16.45 -8.72
C HIS A 417 -3.37 -16.03 -10.13
N ILE A 418 -2.12 -15.63 -10.25
CA ILE A 418 -1.44 -15.36 -11.54
C ILE A 418 -0.01 -15.86 -11.43
N TRP A 419 0.54 -16.39 -12.52
CA TRP A 419 1.90 -16.93 -12.51
C TRP A 419 2.68 -16.64 -13.80
N ARG A 420 4.00 -16.77 -13.70
CA ARG A 420 4.94 -16.70 -14.80
C ARG A 420 5.83 -17.95 -14.80
N ARG A 421 6.14 -18.45 -15.99
CA ARG A 421 7.14 -19.50 -16.24
C ARG A 421 8.38 -18.93 -16.90
#